data_935a1743479a26c10a7bd0aa6739c611
#
_entry.id   935a1743479a26c10a7bd0aa6739c611
#
_cell.length_a   1.000
_cell.length_b   1.000
_cell.length_c   1.000
_cell.angle_alpha   90.00
_cell.angle_beta   90.00
_cell.angle_gamma   90.00
#
_symmetry.space_group_name_H-M   'P 1'
#
loop_
_entity.id
_entity.type
_entity.pdbx_description
1 polymer ?
#
loop_
_entity_poly.entity_id
_entity_poly.type
_entity_poly.pdbx_seq_one_letter_code
_entity_poly.pdbx_strand_id
1 'polypeptide(L)'
;MQRELSIILENKPGALVRVVGLFHQRGYNIESLHVDPVEDTSEYKYVEEMLNIKLEENEVSHLSIATTVSDDLLRQILRQINKLIDVLVAVEDKN
;
A
#
# COMPACT_ATOMS: atom_id res chain seq x y z
N MET A 1 10.12 -0.11 -16.45
CA MET A 1 8.72 0.35 -16.66
C MET A 1 8.16 0.83 -15.35
N GLN A 2 7.49 1.97 -15.37
CA GLN A 2 6.87 2.52 -14.17
C GLN A 2 5.66 1.68 -13.76
N ARG A 3 5.57 1.40 -12.48
CA ARG A 3 4.49 0.61 -11.92
C ARG A 3 3.84 1.40 -10.78
N GLU A 4 2.55 1.25 -10.64
CA GLU A 4 1.82 1.91 -9.55
C GLU A 4 1.31 0.86 -8.57
N LEU A 5 1.52 1.14 -7.29
CA LEU A 5 1.08 0.26 -6.20
C LEU A 5 0.02 0.95 -5.38
N SER A 6 -1.01 0.21 -5.02
CA SER A 6 -2.05 0.66 -4.09
C SER A 6 -1.91 -0.13 -2.80
N ILE A 7 -1.77 0.59 -1.69
CA ILE A 7 -1.57 -0.01 -0.39
C ILE A 7 -2.59 0.55 0.57
N ILE A 8 -3.34 -0.34 1.22
CA ILE A 8 -4.27 0.04 2.28
C ILE A 8 -3.58 -0.29 3.60
N LEU A 9 -3.37 0.71 4.42
CA LEU A 9 -2.65 0.54 5.69
C LEU A 9 -3.37 1.26 6.81
N GLU A 10 -3.06 0.87 8.05
CA GLU A 10 -3.64 1.52 9.21
C GLU A 10 -3.20 2.98 9.27
N ASN A 11 -4.14 3.87 9.57
CA ASN A 11 -3.87 5.31 9.65
C ASN A 11 -3.32 5.65 11.03
N LYS A 12 -2.05 5.29 11.26
CA LYS A 12 -1.39 5.54 12.54
C LYS A 12 0.06 5.92 12.32
N PRO A 13 0.66 6.63 13.28
CA PRO A 13 2.07 7.03 13.18
C PRO A 13 2.97 5.81 12.96
N GLY A 14 3.91 5.95 12.07
CA GLY A 14 4.87 4.90 11.78
C GLY A 14 4.47 3.93 10.68
N ALA A 15 3.18 3.78 10.36
CA ALA A 15 2.76 2.85 9.32
C ALA A 15 3.34 3.25 7.96
N LEU A 16 3.20 4.52 7.59
CA LEU A 16 3.76 5.04 6.34
C LEU A 16 5.28 4.92 6.33
N VAL A 17 5.93 5.24 7.45
CA VAL A 17 7.39 5.20 7.56
C VAL A 17 7.90 3.78 7.31
N ARG A 18 7.20 2.78 7.80
CA ARG A 18 7.61 1.37 7.60
C ARG A 18 7.54 0.97 6.13
N VAL A 19 6.51 1.39 5.42
CA VAL A 19 6.40 1.10 3.98
C VAL A 19 7.50 1.81 3.20
N VAL A 20 7.66 3.12 3.42
CA VAL A 20 8.68 3.92 2.74
C VAL A 20 10.08 3.41 3.08
N GLY A 21 10.30 3.03 4.34
CA GLY A 21 11.57 2.48 4.79
C GLY A 21 11.95 1.19 4.07
N LEU A 22 10.96 0.36 3.74
CA LEU A 22 11.20 -0.87 3.00
C LEU A 22 11.78 -0.56 1.62
N PHE A 23 11.22 0.43 0.91
CA PHE A 23 11.75 0.87 -0.38
C PHE A 23 13.17 1.38 -0.23
N HIS A 24 13.41 2.19 0.79
CA HIS A 24 14.73 2.78 1.04
C HIS A 24 15.77 1.70 1.31
N GLN A 25 15.46 0.73 2.17
CA GLN A 25 16.38 -0.33 2.54
C GLN A 25 16.79 -1.20 1.34
N ARG A 26 15.89 -1.34 0.38
CA ARG A 26 16.13 -2.17 -0.81
C ARG A 26 16.71 -1.37 -1.97
N GLY A 27 16.90 -0.06 -1.79
CA GLY A 27 17.45 0.79 -2.84
C GLY A 27 16.47 1.07 -3.99
N TYR A 28 15.18 0.87 -3.77
CA TYR A 28 14.18 1.18 -4.79
C TYR A 28 13.78 2.65 -4.71
N ASN A 29 13.63 3.26 -5.87
CA ASN A 29 13.28 4.67 -5.94
C ASN A 29 11.77 4.86 -5.95
N ILE A 30 11.28 5.73 -5.09
CA ILE A 30 9.88 6.14 -5.10
C ILE A 30 9.80 7.40 -5.97
N GLU A 31 9.12 7.28 -7.11
CA GLU A 31 9.00 8.38 -8.07
C GLU A 31 7.84 9.32 -7.72
N SER A 32 6.77 8.78 -7.17
CA SER A 32 5.69 9.58 -6.64
C SER A 32 5.02 8.85 -5.49
N LEU A 33 4.43 9.63 -4.59
CA LEU A 33 3.79 9.08 -3.41
C LEU A 33 2.61 9.98 -3.03
N HIS A 34 1.44 9.37 -2.87
CA HIS A 34 0.25 10.04 -2.39
C HIS A 34 -0.35 9.22 -1.27
N VAL A 35 -0.71 9.88 -0.19
CA VAL A 35 -1.37 9.22 0.94
C VAL A 35 -2.58 10.02 1.36
N ASP A 36 -3.72 9.37 1.46
CA ASP A 36 -4.98 9.99 1.88
C ASP A 36 -5.69 9.10 2.87
N PRO A 37 -6.21 9.66 3.97
CA PRO A 37 -7.11 8.90 4.85
C PRO A 37 -8.34 8.47 4.05
N VAL A 38 -8.83 7.28 4.32
CA VAL A 38 -10.03 6.77 3.66
C VAL A 38 -11.25 7.31 4.39
N GLU A 39 -11.93 8.28 3.79
CA GLU A 39 -13.14 8.87 4.35
C GLU A 39 -14.39 8.10 3.95
N ASP A 40 -14.43 7.61 2.71
CA ASP A 40 -15.56 6.85 2.20
C ASP A 40 -15.14 5.38 2.03
N THR A 41 -15.54 4.55 2.98
CA THR A 41 -15.19 3.13 2.97
C THR A 41 -15.96 2.34 1.93
N SER A 42 -17.00 2.92 1.33
CA SER A 42 -17.81 2.20 0.34
C SER A 42 -17.01 1.79 -0.90
N GLU A 43 -15.96 2.54 -1.23
CA GLU A 43 -15.08 2.22 -2.36
C GLU A 43 -14.17 1.03 -2.08
N TYR A 44 -14.10 0.59 -0.82
CA TYR A 44 -13.18 -0.45 -0.38
C TYR A 44 -13.90 -1.69 0.14
N LYS A 45 -15.16 -1.90 -0.28
CA LYS A 45 -15.91 -3.09 0.12
C LYS A 45 -15.21 -4.38 -0.27
N TYR A 46 -14.51 -4.36 -1.39
CA TYR A 46 -13.76 -5.53 -1.85
C TYR A 46 -12.67 -5.92 -0.84
N VAL A 47 -12.05 -4.93 -0.19
CA VAL A 47 -11.04 -5.19 0.84
C VAL A 47 -11.70 -5.79 2.08
N GLU A 48 -12.85 -5.23 2.47
CA GLU A 48 -13.60 -5.74 3.62
C GLU A 48 -13.99 -7.20 3.44
N GLU A 49 -14.49 -7.54 2.24
CA GLU A 49 -14.90 -8.90 1.93
C GLU A 49 -13.71 -9.85 1.86
N MET A 50 -12.63 -9.43 1.21
CA MET A 50 -11.42 -10.25 1.05
C MET A 50 -10.78 -10.58 2.39
N LEU A 51 -10.75 -9.63 3.31
CA LEU A 51 -10.09 -9.79 4.61
C LEU A 51 -11.06 -10.14 5.74
N ASN A 52 -12.36 -10.17 5.45
CA ASN A 52 -13.42 -10.43 6.44
C ASN A 52 -13.32 -9.46 7.62
N ILE A 53 -13.21 -8.17 7.32
CA ILE A 53 -13.11 -7.10 8.31
C ILE A 53 -14.07 -5.98 7.91
N LYS A 54 -14.27 -5.05 8.83
CA LYS A 54 -15.02 -3.83 8.57
C LYS A 54 -14.08 -2.65 8.66
N LEU A 55 -14.06 -1.81 7.63
CA LEU A 55 -13.26 -0.59 7.61
C LEU A 55 -14.08 0.56 8.16
N GLU A 56 -13.48 1.32 9.07
CA GLU A 56 -14.07 2.54 9.59
C GLU A 56 -13.42 3.74 8.92
N GLU A 57 -14.17 4.83 8.72
CA GLU A 57 -13.60 6.01 8.10
C GLU A 57 -12.46 6.56 8.96
N ASN A 58 -11.41 7.01 8.28
CA ASN A 58 -10.19 7.59 8.88
C ASN A 58 -9.36 6.63 9.73
N GLU A 59 -9.73 5.35 9.83
CA GLU A 59 -8.90 4.33 10.51
C GLU A 59 -7.84 3.75 9.59
N VAL A 60 -8.03 3.88 8.28
CA VAL A 60 -7.06 3.41 7.29
C VAL A 60 -6.74 4.52 6.32
N SER A 61 -5.59 4.38 5.66
CA SER A 61 -5.16 5.30 4.60
C SER A 61 -4.92 4.51 3.33
N HIS A 62 -5.10 5.19 2.20
CA HIS A 62 -4.74 4.66 0.89
C HIS A 62 -3.45 5.32 0.44
N LEU A 63 -2.43 4.51 0.23
CA LEU A 63 -1.13 4.95 -0.22
C LEU A 63 -0.93 4.53 -1.67
N SER A 64 -0.62 5.49 -2.53
CA SER A 64 -0.29 5.22 -3.93
C SER A 64 1.19 5.52 -4.14
N ILE A 65 1.93 4.54 -4.65
CA ILE A 65 3.35 4.68 -4.93
C ILE A 65 3.61 4.35 -6.38
N ALA A 66 4.36 5.22 -7.07
CA ALA A 66 4.89 4.91 -8.39
C ALA A 66 6.38 4.64 -8.28
N THR A 67 6.82 3.56 -8.90
CA THR A 67 8.22 3.15 -8.89
C THR A 67 8.54 2.42 -10.21
N THR A 68 9.80 2.46 -10.63
CA THR A 68 10.22 1.75 -11.84
C THR A 68 11.02 0.52 -11.45
N VAL A 69 10.43 -0.65 -11.66
CA VAL A 69 11.04 -1.93 -11.29
C VAL A 69 10.64 -3.01 -12.29
N SER A 70 11.37 -4.11 -12.30
CA SER A 70 11.01 -5.29 -13.10
C SER A 70 9.84 -6.03 -12.44
N ASP A 71 9.23 -6.96 -13.19
CA ASP A 71 8.16 -7.80 -12.67
C ASP A 71 8.61 -8.60 -11.45
N ASP A 72 9.82 -9.15 -11.49
CA ASP A 72 10.34 -9.96 -10.38
C ASP A 72 10.52 -9.13 -9.12
N LEU A 73 11.08 -7.93 -9.26
CA LEU A 73 11.27 -7.04 -8.13
C LEU A 73 9.94 -6.58 -7.57
N LEU A 74 8.97 -6.29 -8.44
CA LEU A 74 7.64 -5.89 -8.01
C LEU A 74 6.98 -6.97 -7.15
N ARG A 75 7.07 -8.22 -7.57
CA ARG A 75 6.52 -9.34 -6.79
C ARG A 75 7.17 -9.45 -5.42
N GLN A 76 8.49 -9.24 -5.35
CA GLN A 76 9.20 -9.26 -4.08
C GLN A 76 8.77 -8.11 -3.17
N ILE A 77 8.65 -6.91 -3.74
CA ILE A 77 8.21 -5.74 -2.98
C ILE A 77 6.81 -5.96 -2.41
N LEU A 78 5.87 -6.40 -3.24
CA LEU A 78 4.50 -6.64 -2.80
C LEU A 78 4.43 -7.70 -1.70
N ARG A 79 5.22 -8.76 -1.83
CA ARG A 79 5.26 -9.82 -0.82
C ARG A 79 5.74 -9.28 0.52
N GLN A 80 6.77 -8.44 0.49
CA GLN A 80 7.34 -7.87 1.70
C GLN A 80 6.42 -6.83 2.34
N ILE A 81 5.78 -5.99 1.52
CA ILE A 81 4.84 -4.99 2.03
C ILE A 81 3.65 -5.69 2.71
N ASN A 82 3.13 -6.75 2.09
CA ASN A 82 1.99 -7.49 2.65
C ASN A 82 2.32 -8.19 3.97
N LYS A 83 3.60 -8.31 4.32
CA LYS A 83 4.01 -8.88 5.61
C LYS A 83 4.09 -7.85 6.73
N LEU A 84 4.02 -6.55 6.40
CA LEU A 84 4.08 -5.53 7.41
C LEU A 84 2.80 -5.52 8.23
N ILE A 85 2.94 -5.40 9.55
CA ILE A 85 1.81 -5.54 10.46
C ILE A 85 0.74 -4.47 10.24
N ASP A 86 1.15 -3.29 9.79
CA ASP A 86 0.24 -2.16 9.60
C ASP A 86 -0.46 -2.17 8.25
N VAL A 87 -0.09 -3.09 7.36
CA VAL A 87 -0.62 -3.14 5.99
C VAL A 87 -1.75 -4.16 5.93
N LEU A 88 -2.91 -3.72 5.45
CA LEU A 88 -4.05 -4.60 5.22
C LEU A 88 -3.89 -5.34 3.90
N VAL A 89 -3.56 -4.62 2.84
CA VAL A 89 -3.37 -5.21 1.52
C VAL A 89 -2.50 -4.28 0.68
N ALA A 90 -1.67 -4.87 -0.17
CA ALA A 90 -0.87 -4.14 -1.16
C ALA A 90 -0.97 -4.88 -2.48
N VAL A 91 -1.31 -4.16 -3.55
CA VAL A 91 -1.48 -4.73 -4.88
C VAL A 91 -0.91 -3.77 -5.92
N GLU A 92 -0.62 -4.30 -7.10
CA GLU A 92 -0.30 -3.47 -8.24
C GLU A 92 -1.60 -2.91 -8.80
N ASP A 93 -1.62 -1.59 -9.03
CA ASP A 93 -2.76 -0.91 -9.60
C ASP A 93 -2.66 -0.99 -11.12
N LYS A 94 -3.47 -1.84 -11.73
CA LYS A 94 -3.50 -2.03 -13.18
C LYS A 94 -4.69 -1.32 -13.77
N ASN A 95 -4.41 -0.37 -14.61
CA ASN A 95 -5.45 0.35 -15.35
C ASN A 95 -5.61 -0.20 -16.75
#